data_f87f4168a460a539428f9232cd42b85b
#
_entry.id   f87f4168a460a539428f9232cd42b85b
#
_cell.length_a   1.000
_cell.length_b   1.000
_cell.length_c   1.000
_cell.angle_alpha   90.00
_cell.angle_beta   90.00
_cell.angle_gamma   90.00
#
_symmetry.space_group_name_H-M   'P 1'
#
loop_
_entity.id
_entity.type
_entity.pdbx_description
1 polymer ?
#
loop_
_entity_poly.entity_id
_entity_poly.type
_entity_poly.pdbx_seq_one_letter_code
_entity_poly.pdbx_strand_id
1 'polypeptide(L)'
;HQLVYNTINNFKGIMVMKNLNKILIIILTAFIFSNTYAADYKIGYVDVAKILNESPAAKAAQKKLEQEFSPRNKQLESKAKKINKQKEKLQKESDIMSKDQIESLKRKIMKSERDLKRDATEAQEDFKLRRRDELGKIENKLKEVILKIAEGGKYDLIFTNADVTYASDKTSINITDKVLKQFNAK
;
A
#
# COMPACT_ATOMS: atom_id res chain seq x y z
N HIS A 1 43.32 55.85 -59.84
CA HIS A 1 43.58 54.43 -59.46
C HIS A 1 43.16 54.11 -58.03
N GLN A 2 43.36 55.05 -57.06
CA GLN A 2 43.02 54.82 -55.65
C GLN A 2 41.47 54.78 -55.37
N LEU A 3 40.68 55.54 -56.07
CA LEU A 3 39.21 55.55 -55.88
C LEU A 3 38.55 54.22 -56.25
N VAL A 4 39.01 53.56 -57.32
CA VAL A 4 38.48 52.26 -57.71
C VAL A 4 38.85 51.16 -56.71
N TYR A 5 40.03 51.20 -56.15
CA TYR A 5 40.50 50.24 -55.15
C TYR A 5 39.68 50.31 -53.83
N ASN A 6 39.40 51.55 -53.37
CA ASN A 6 38.60 51.77 -52.16
C ASN A 6 37.10 51.33 -52.37
N THR A 7 36.56 51.54 -53.58
CA THR A 7 35.17 51.11 -53.87
C THR A 7 35.04 49.62 -53.91
N ILE A 8 36.02 48.88 -54.45
CA ILE A 8 36.03 47.41 -54.49
C ILE A 8 36.16 46.80 -53.12
N ASN A 9 37.00 47.37 -52.21
CA ASN A 9 37.15 46.89 -50.86
C ASN A 9 35.88 47.14 -50.00
N ASN A 10 35.24 48.30 -50.18
CA ASN A 10 33.96 48.56 -49.51
C ASN A 10 32.86 47.60 -49.97
N PHE A 11 32.78 47.28 -51.28
CA PHE A 11 31.81 46.31 -51.79
C PHE A 11 32.05 44.89 -51.27
N LYS A 12 33.32 44.45 -51.17
CA LYS A 12 33.70 43.18 -50.56
C LYS A 12 33.33 43.11 -49.07
N GLY A 13 33.55 44.19 -48.31
CA GLY A 13 33.22 44.29 -46.88
C GLY A 13 31.69 44.18 -46.65
N ILE A 14 30.90 44.87 -47.47
CA ILE A 14 29.40 44.79 -47.38
C ILE A 14 28.87 43.41 -47.75
N MET A 15 29.49 42.75 -48.71
CA MET A 15 29.08 41.41 -49.16
C MET A 15 29.44 40.34 -48.11
N VAL A 16 30.56 40.45 -47.42
CA VAL A 16 30.97 39.59 -46.33
C VAL A 16 30.05 39.79 -45.11
N MET A 17 29.73 41.04 -44.74
CA MET A 17 28.81 41.33 -43.63
C MET A 17 27.38 40.80 -43.90
N LYS A 18 26.86 40.89 -45.12
CA LYS A 18 25.54 40.31 -45.47
C LYS A 18 25.50 38.78 -45.33
N ASN A 19 26.60 38.12 -45.66
CA ASN A 19 26.70 36.67 -45.50
C ASN A 19 26.92 36.27 -44.04
N LEU A 20 27.67 37.04 -43.25
CA LEU A 20 27.85 36.83 -41.83
C LEU A 20 26.53 36.93 -41.07
N ASN A 21 25.68 37.92 -41.39
CA ASN A 21 24.33 38.02 -40.80
C ASN A 21 23.42 36.85 -41.16
N LYS A 22 23.48 36.33 -42.38
CA LYS A 22 22.72 35.13 -42.76
C LYS A 22 23.18 33.88 -41.99
N ILE A 23 24.49 33.71 -41.81
CA ILE A 23 25.07 32.61 -41.04
C ILE A 23 24.70 32.75 -39.56
N LEU A 24 24.72 33.96 -38.99
CA LEU A 24 24.32 34.22 -37.64
C LEU A 24 22.85 33.93 -37.40
N ILE A 25 21.96 34.27 -38.33
CA ILE A 25 20.54 33.94 -38.28
C ILE A 25 20.30 32.42 -38.38
N ILE A 26 21.05 31.70 -39.21
CA ILE A 26 20.98 30.24 -39.31
C ILE A 26 21.44 29.56 -38.03
N ILE A 27 22.50 30.04 -37.39
CA ILE A 27 22.98 29.52 -36.10
C ILE A 27 21.96 29.81 -35.00
N LEU A 28 21.38 31.01 -34.97
CA LEU A 28 20.37 31.39 -33.98
C LEU A 28 19.08 30.59 -34.13
N THR A 29 18.61 30.30 -35.38
CA THR A 29 17.47 29.42 -35.60
C THR A 29 17.76 27.96 -35.27
N ALA A 30 18.96 27.46 -35.51
CA ALA A 30 19.36 26.12 -35.11
C ALA A 30 19.36 25.94 -33.58
N PHE A 31 19.66 26.97 -32.78
CA PHE A 31 19.60 26.95 -31.33
C PHE A 31 18.15 26.94 -30.79
N ILE A 32 17.17 27.48 -31.53
CA ILE A 32 15.76 27.50 -31.12
C ILE A 32 15.10 26.13 -31.30
N PHE A 33 15.63 25.26 -32.17
CA PHE A 33 15.21 23.89 -32.37
C PHE A 33 15.87 22.87 -31.46
N SER A 34 16.54 23.30 -30.37
CA SER A 34 16.93 22.42 -29.30
C SER A 34 15.63 21.89 -28.67
N ASN A 35 15.18 20.72 -29.14
CA ASN A 35 14.06 20.01 -28.58
C ASN A 35 14.32 19.84 -27.08
N THR A 36 13.64 20.63 -26.27
CA THR A 36 13.46 20.32 -24.87
C THR A 36 12.64 19.04 -24.84
N TYR A 37 13.33 17.89 -24.78
CA TYR A 37 12.67 16.63 -24.39
C TYR A 37 12.21 16.85 -22.96
N ALA A 38 10.94 17.24 -22.79
CA ALA A 38 10.28 17.08 -21.52
C ALA A 38 10.37 15.59 -21.22
N ALA A 39 11.08 15.23 -20.15
CA ALA A 39 11.14 13.85 -19.72
C ALA A 39 9.71 13.40 -19.42
N ASP A 40 9.17 12.56 -20.27
CA ASP A 40 7.82 12.01 -20.11
C ASP A 40 7.91 10.90 -19.04
N TYR A 41 7.78 11.32 -17.79
CA TYR A 41 7.82 10.39 -16.66
C TYR A 41 6.61 9.48 -16.69
N LYS A 42 6.87 8.19 -16.73
CA LYS A 42 5.85 7.17 -16.66
C LYS A 42 5.51 6.86 -15.20
N ILE A 43 4.40 7.41 -14.73
CA ILE A 43 3.93 7.25 -13.37
C ILE A 43 2.82 6.20 -13.33
N GLY A 44 2.88 5.30 -12.35
CA GLY A 44 1.84 4.33 -12.06
C GLY A 44 1.22 4.55 -10.69
N TYR A 45 -0.04 4.13 -10.54
CA TYR A 45 -0.75 4.06 -9.27
C TYR A 45 -1.32 2.66 -9.07
N VAL A 46 -1.18 2.14 -7.84
CA VAL A 46 -1.70 0.83 -7.43
C VAL A 46 -2.53 0.99 -6.16
N ASP A 47 -3.80 0.64 -6.22
CA ASP A 47 -4.68 0.51 -5.05
C ASP A 47 -4.43 -0.84 -4.36
N VAL A 48 -3.57 -0.83 -3.36
CA VAL A 48 -3.23 -2.03 -2.58
C VAL A 48 -4.43 -2.52 -1.77
N ALA A 49 -5.28 -1.61 -1.28
CA ALA A 49 -6.47 -1.99 -0.52
C ALA A 49 -7.45 -2.80 -1.38
N LYS A 50 -7.67 -2.38 -2.63
CA LYS A 50 -8.45 -3.15 -3.61
C LYS A 50 -7.84 -4.55 -3.82
N ILE A 51 -6.53 -4.64 -4.02
CA ILE A 51 -5.85 -5.93 -4.23
C ILE A 51 -6.01 -6.85 -3.01
N LEU A 52 -5.83 -6.32 -1.80
CA LEU A 52 -5.99 -7.10 -0.57
C LEU A 52 -7.43 -7.59 -0.36
N ASN A 53 -8.42 -6.80 -0.78
CA ASN A 53 -9.83 -7.20 -0.66
C ASN A 53 -10.27 -8.21 -1.72
N GLU A 54 -9.75 -8.12 -2.93
CA GLU A 54 -10.21 -8.91 -4.07
C GLU A 54 -9.36 -10.16 -4.32
N SER A 55 -8.09 -10.19 -3.87
CA SER A 55 -7.19 -11.30 -4.19
C SER A 55 -7.58 -12.60 -3.49
N PRO A 56 -7.52 -13.74 -4.20
CA PRO A 56 -7.70 -15.06 -3.60
C PRO A 56 -6.71 -15.36 -2.47
N ALA A 57 -5.49 -14.84 -2.57
CA ALA A 57 -4.45 -15.01 -1.55
C ALA A 57 -4.84 -14.34 -0.22
N ALA A 58 -5.39 -13.13 -0.27
CA ALA A 58 -5.87 -12.43 0.93
C ALA A 58 -7.08 -13.12 1.55
N LYS A 59 -8.03 -13.57 0.73
CA LYS A 59 -9.19 -14.35 1.19
C LYS A 59 -8.76 -15.67 1.83
N ALA A 60 -7.79 -16.36 1.25
CA ALA A 60 -7.23 -17.59 1.82
C ALA A 60 -6.53 -17.34 3.16
N ALA A 61 -5.76 -16.25 3.29
CA ALA A 61 -5.12 -15.87 4.55
C ALA A 61 -6.15 -15.55 5.64
N GLN A 62 -7.22 -14.82 5.29
CA GLN A 62 -8.30 -14.54 6.23
C GLN A 62 -9.00 -15.82 6.69
N LYS A 63 -9.34 -16.72 5.76
CA LYS A 63 -9.96 -18.01 6.09
C LYS A 63 -9.07 -18.86 6.98
N LYS A 64 -7.76 -18.86 6.73
CA LYS A 64 -6.78 -19.57 7.56
C LYS A 64 -6.76 -19.03 8.98
N LEU A 65 -6.73 -17.71 9.15
CA LEU A 65 -6.79 -17.06 10.48
C LEU A 65 -8.09 -17.40 11.20
N GLU A 66 -9.22 -17.36 10.51
CA GLU A 66 -10.51 -17.73 11.07
C GLU A 66 -10.52 -19.19 11.55
N GLN A 67 -10.03 -20.11 10.74
CA GLN A 67 -9.94 -21.53 11.11
C GLN A 67 -9.00 -21.76 12.30
N GLU A 68 -7.87 -21.07 12.37
CA GLU A 68 -6.89 -21.16 13.46
C GLU A 68 -7.47 -20.65 14.79
N PHE A 69 -8.20 -19.53 14.76
CA PHE A 69 -8.69 -18.88 15.98
C PHE A 69 -10.13 -19.21 16.38
N SER A 70 -10.94 -19.76 15.49
CA SER A 70 -12.33 -20.16 15.79
C SER A 70 -12.45 -21.12 16.99
N PRO A 71 -11.64 -22.18 17.12
CA PRO A 71 -11.69 -23.05 18.29
C PRO A 71 -11.39 -22.30 19.60
N ARG A 72 -10.42 -21.40 19.58
CA ARG A 72 -10.02 -20.61 20.76
C ARG A 72 -11.14 -19.65 21.16
N ASN A 73 -11.78 -18.99 20.21
CA ASN A 73 -12.93 -18.13 20.46
C ASN A 73 -14.10 -18.91 21.08
N LYS A 74 -14.40 -20.13 20.57
CA LYS A 74 -15.42 -21.02 21.16
C LYS A 74 -15.10 -21.42 22.59
N GLN A 75 -13.80 -21.65 22.91
CA GLN A 75 -13.37 -21.94 24.28
C GLN A 75 -13.58 -20.76 25.22
N LEU A 76 -13.23 -19.54 24.78
CA LEU A 76 -13.44 -18.31 25.55
C LEU A 76 -14.94 -18.08 25.81
N GLU A 77 -15.77 -18.25 24.78
CA GLU A 77 -17.23 -18.17 24.90
C GLU A 77 -17.78 -19.20 25.92
N SER A 78 -17.30 -20.45 25.85
CA SER A 78 -17.68 -21.49 26.80
C SER A 78 -17.30 -21.15 28.23
N LYS A 79 -16.07 -20.61 28.44
CA LYS A 79 -15.62 -20.14 29.76
C LYS A 79 -16.51 -19.00 30.28
N ALA A 80 -16.83 -18.03 29.40
CA ALA A 80 -17.71 -16.91 29.76
C ALA A 80 -19.12 -17.40 30.16
N LYS A 81 -19.71 -18.33 29.41
CA LYS A 81 -20.99 -18.94 29.74
C LYS A 81 -20.97 -19.67 31.08
N LYS A 82 -19.87 -20.38 31.42
CA LYS A 82 -19.71 -21.06 32.72
C LYS A 82 -19.64 -20.04 33.87
N ILE A 83 -18.91 -18.96 33.70
CA ILE A 83 -18.82 -17.88 34.67
C ILE A 83 -20.19 -17.26 34.94
N ASN A 84 -20.93 -16.96 33.89
CA ASN A 84 -22.28 -16.40 34.00
C ASN A 84 -23.22 -17.34 34.77
N LYS A 85 -23.21 -18.65 34.47
CA LYS A 85 -23.98 -19.65 35.23
C LYS A 85 -23.60 -19.68 36.72
N GLN A 86 -22.31 -19.54 37.03
CA GLN A 86 -21.87 -19.49 38.44
C GLN A 86 -22.34 -18.22 39.15
N LYS A 87 -22.34 -17.07 38.45
CA LYS A 87 -22.90 -15.81 38.99
C LYS A 87 -24.39 -15.90 39.22
N GLU A 88 -25.14 -16.46 38.23
CA GLU A 88 -26.57 -16.69 38.41
C GLU A 88 -26.89 -17.61 39.56
N LYS A 89 -26.10 -18.70 39.73
CA LYS A 89 -26.24 -19.59 40.87
C LYS A 89 -26.01 -18.85 42.19
N LEU A 90 -24.93 -18.08 42.30
CA LEU A 90 -24.66 -17.25 43.49
C LEU A 90 -25.82 -16.31 43.79
N GLN A 91 -26.38 -15.65 42.76
CA GLN A 91 -27.46 -14.70 42.95
C GLN A 91 -28.78 -15.36 43.37
N LYS A 92 -29.10 -16.56 42.82
CA LYS A 92 -30.39 -17.22 43.05
C LYS A 92 -30.39 -18.07 44.33
N GLU A 93 -29.24 -18.61 44.69
CA GLU A 93 -29.14 -19.60 45.75
C GLU A 93 -28.41 -19.09 47.00
N SER A 94 -27.99 -17.82 47.03
CA SER A 94 -27.25 -17.23 48.18
C SER A 94 -27.97 -17.40 49.53
N ASP A 95 -29.31 -17.32 49.52
CA ASP A 95 -30.10 -17.36 50.78
C ASP A 95 -30.14 -18.76 51.41
N ILE A 96 -29.85 -19.81 50.63
CA ILE A 96 -29.86 -21.21 51.08
C ILE A 96 -28.46 -21.81 51.22
N MET A 97 -27.40 -21.06 50.80
CA MET A 97 -26.00 -21.48 50.89
C MET A 97 -25.36 -21.08 52.24
N SER A 98 -24.43 -21.92 52.73
CA SER A 98 -23.59 -21.51 53.85
C SER A 98 -22.64 -20.39 53.49
N LYS A 99 -22.18 -19.61 54.48
CA LYS A 99 -21.20 -18.53 54.28
C LYS A 99 -19.95 -19.03 53.57
N ASP A 100 -19.43 -20.19 53.93
CA ASP A 100 -18.21 -20.79 53.34
C ASP A 100 -18.43 -21.16 51.87
N GLN A 101 -19.64 -21.66 51.54
CA GLN A 101 -20.01 -21.96 50.15
C GLN A 101 -20.12 -20.69 49.29
N ILE A 102 -20.71 -19.63 49.84
CA ILE A 102 -20.79 -18.33 49.15
C ILE A 102 -19.39 -17.75 48.89
N GLU A 103 -18.53 -17.75 49.92
CA GLU A 103 -17.16 -17.23 49.74
C GLU A 103 -16.33 -18.06 48.77
N SER A 104 -16.44 -19.40 48.84
CA SER A 104 -15.76 -20.31 47.93
C SER A 104 -16.20 -20.05 46.49
N LEU A 105 -17.51 -19.91 46.24
CA LEU A 105 -18.05 -19.64 44.91
C LEU A 105 -17.64 -18.27 44.41
N LYS A 106 -17.64 -17.23 45.26
CA LYS A 106 -17.13 -15.89 44.89
C LYS A 106 -15.66 -15.94 44.50
N ARG A 107 -14.81 -16.61 45.29
CA ARG A 107 -13.37 -16.79 44.96
C ARG A 107 -13.19 -17.51 43.62
N LYS A 108 -13.99 -18.56 43.36
CA LYS A 108 -13.97 -19.32 42.10
C LYS A 108 -14.36 -18.44 40.90
N ILE A 109 -15.43 -17.65 41.01
CA ILE A 109 -15.87 -16.71 39.98
C ILE A 109 -14.76 -15.70 39.69
N MET A 110 -14.21 -15.04 40.70
CA MET A 110 -13.14 -14.06 40.54
C MET A 110 -11.89 -14.64 39.88
N LYS A 111 -11.51 -15.88 40.24
CA LYS A 111 -10.39 -16.57 39.56
C LYS A 111 -10.70 -16.83 38.11
N SER A 112 -11.89 -17.38 37.82
CA SER A 112 -12.30 -17.69 36.43
C SER A 112 -12.40 -16.46 35.56
N GLU A 113 -12.83 -15.32 36.11
CA GLU A 113 -12.86 -14.04 35.39
C GLU A 113 -11.45 -13.53 35.04
N ARG A 114 -10.51 -13.60 36.00
CA ARG A 114 -9.12 -13.24 35.73
C ARG A 114 -8.49 -14.14 34.68
N ASP A 115 -8.73 -15.45 34.77
CA ASP A 115 -8.23 -16.41 33.77
C ASP A 115 -8.84 -16.15 32.39
N LEU A 116 -10.14 -15.91 32.30
CA LEU A 116 -10.80 -15.56 31.05
C LEU A 116 -10.23 -14.28 30.43
N LYS A 117 -10.02 -13.24 31.26
CA LYS A 117 -9.44 -11.97 30.80
C LYS A 117 -8.04 -12.17 30.26
N ARG A 118 -7.18 -12.92 30.97
CA ARG A 118 -5.83 -13.26 30.50
C ARG A 118 -5.88 -13.99 29.18
N ASP A 119 -6.65 -15.09 29.10
CA ASP A 119 -6.73 -15.94 27.94
C ASP A 119 -7.30 -15.18 26.71
N ALA A 120 -8.25 -14.25 26.93
CA ALA A 120 -8.78 -13.38 25.89
C ALA A 120 -7.72 -12.37 25.37
N THR A 121 -6.92 -11.79 26.30
CA THR A 121 -5.83 -10.88 25.92
C THR A 121 -4.77 -11.62 25.10
N GLU A 122 -4.33 -12.80 25.56
CA GLU A 122 -3.38 -13.64 24.83
C GLU A 122 -3.90 -14.02 23.44
N ALA A 123 -5.18 -14.42 23.34
CA ALA A 123 -5.79 -14.76 22.05
C ALA A 123 -5.82 -13.57 21.10
N GLN A 124 -6.09 -12.37 21.61
CA GLN A 124 -6.11 -11.14 20.81
C GLN A 124 -4.72 -10.74 20.32
N GLU A 125 -3.71 -10.87 21.18
CA GLU A 125 -2.31 -10.56 20.85
C GLU A 125 -1.78 -11.54 19.80
N ASP A 126 -2.00 -12.83 19.99
CA ASP A 126 -1.63 -13.86 19.02
C ASP A 126 -2.32 -13.64 17.66
N PHE A 127 -3.62 -13.31 17.68
CA PHE A 127 -4.34 -13.01 16.45
C PHE A 127 -3.75 -11.81 15.70
N LYS A 128 -3.42 -10.73 16.42
CA LYS A 128 -2.78 -9.54 15.81
C LYS A 128 -1.43 -9.90 15.19
N LEU A 129 -0.63 -10.70 15.92
CA LEU A 129 0.68 -11.14 15.44
C LEU A 129 0.53 -11.99 14.18
N ARG A 130 -0.31 -13.03 14.23
CA ARG A 130 -0.54 -13.92 13.08
C ARG A 130 -1.10 -13.20 11.87
N ARG A 131 -2.03 -12.27 12.10
CA ARG A 131 -2.58 -11.42 11.04
C ARG A 131 -1.49 -10.58 10.38
N ARG A 132 -0.62 -9.95 11.17
CA ARG A 132 0.50 -9.17 10.65
C ARG A 132 1.44 -10.04 9.81
N ASP A 133 1.76 -11.24 10.28
CA ASP A 133 2.63 -12.17 9.56
C ASP A 133 2.03 -12.62 8.22
N GLU A 134 0.74 -12.97 8.20
CA GLU A 134 0.06 -13.38 6.96
C GLU A 134 -0.08 -12.19 5.98
N LEU A 135 -0.41 -10.98 6.46
CA LEU A 135 -0.44 -9.78 5.61
C LEU A 135 0.94 -9.41 5.08
N GLY A 136 1.99 -9.51 5.92
CA GLY A 136 3.36 -9.24 5.50
C GLY A 136 3.84 -10.14 4.35
N LYS A 137 3.44 -11.43 4.36
CA LYS A 137 3.72 -12.34 3.23
C LYS A 137 3.05 -11.87 1.93
N ILE A 138 1.81 -11.42 2.05
CA ILE A 138 1.03 -10.93 0.91
C ILE A 138 1.65 -9.64 0.37
N GLU A 139 1.99 -8.70 1.26
CA GLU A 139 2.64 -7.43 0.91
C GLU A 139 3.98 -7.64 0.22
N ASN A 140 4.81 -8.55 0.73
CA ASN A 140 6.10 -8.88 0.10
C ASN A 140 5.92 -9.45 -1.30
N LYS A 141 4.99 -10.41 -1.48
CA LYS A 141 4.66 -10.95 -2.80
C LYS A 141 4.14 -9.86 -3.74
N LEU A 142 3.28 -8.98 -3.23
CA LEU A 142 2.73 -7.86 -4.01
C LEU A 142 3.83 -6.90 -4.45
N LYS A 143 4.76 -6.58 -3.53
CA LYS A 143 5.93 -5.75 -3.85
C LYS A 143 6.77 -6.34 -4.98
N GLU A 144 7.05 -7.64 -4.94
CA GLU A 144 7.78 -8.32 -6.03
C GLU A 144 7.05 -8.21 -7.38
N VAL A 145 5.72 -8.37 -7.37
CA VAL A 145 4.91 -8.24 -8.59
C VAL A 145 4.95 -6.81 -9.12
N ILE A 146 4.82 -5.82 -8.23
CA ILE A 146 4.89 -4.40 -8.61
C ILE A 146 6.26 -4.07 -9.21
N LEU A 147 7.36 -4.53 -8.60
CA LEU A 147 8.72 -4.31 -9.12
C LEU A 147 8.89 -4.90 -10.52
N LYS A 148 8.44 -6.14 -10.75
CA LYS A 148 8.48 -6.76 -12.09
C LYS A 148 7.68 -5.96 -13.14
N ILE A 149 6.52 -5.43 -12.74
CA ILE A 149 5.70 -4.60 -13.63
C ILE A 149 6.38 -3.25 -13.88
N ALA A 150 7.02 -2.67 -12.86
CA ALA A 150 7.74 -1.41 -12.96
C ALA A 150 8.90 -1.52 -13.95
N GLU A 151 9.75 -2.53 -13.78
CA GLU A 151 10.91 -2.78 -14.65
C GLU A 151 10.48 -3.11 -16.08
N GLY A 152 9.59 -4.10 -16.26
CA GLY A 152 9.11 -4.51 -17.58
C GLY A 152 8.29 -3.45 -18.31
N GLY A 153 7.63 -2.57 -17.56
CA GLY A 153 6.83 -1.47 -18.08
C GLY A 153 7.57 -0.16 -18.22
N LYS A 154 8.83 -0.09 -17.76
CA LYS A 154 9.66 1.13 -17.72
C LYS A 154 8.93 2.29 -17.01
N TYR A 155 8.41 2.01 -15.80
CA TYR A 155 7.85 3.04 -14.95
C TYR A 155 8.97 3.73 -14.17
N ASP A 156 8.93 5.05 -14.13
CA ASP A 156 9.86 5.86 -13.35
C ASP A 156 9.45 5.92 -11.88
N LEU A 157 8.13 5.83 -11.62
CA LEU A 157 7.56 5.88 -10.28
C LEU A 157 6.23 5.11 -10.21
N ILE A 158 6.05 4.36 -9.13
CA ILE A 158 4.77 3.73 -8.80
C ILE A 158 4.38 4.11 -7.37
N PHE A 159 3.21 4.75 -7.22
CA PHE A 159 2.61 5.04 -5.95
C PHE A 159 1.76 3.87 -5.47
N THR A 160 1.91 3.52 -4.19
CA THR A 160 1.07 2.53 -3.52
C THR A 160 0.49 3.14 -2.24
N ASN A 161 -0.80 3.07 -2.03
CA ASN A 161 -1.47 3.55 -0.80
C ASN A 161 -1.11 4.97 -0.35
N ALA A 162 -0.57 5.78 -1.25
CA ALA A 162 -0.34 7.18 -0.95
C ALA A 162 -1.70 7.86 -0.76
N ASP A 163 -1.69 9.01 -0.08
CA ASP A 163 -2.85 9.92 0.02
C ASP A 163 -3.16 10.52 -1.36
N VAL A 164 -3.47 9.65 -2.32
CA VAL A 164 -3.85 10.04 -3.68
C VAL A 164 -5.30 10.46 -3.65
N THR A 165 -5.52 11.77 -3.62
CA THR A 165 -6.87 12.34 -3.64
C THR A 165 -7.57 12.09 -4.99
N TYR A 166 -6.81 12.00 -6.06
CA TYR A 166 -7.32 11.75 -7.41
C TYR A 166 -6.30 10.97 -8.24
N ALA A 167 -6.74 9.91 -8.86
CA ALA A 167 -6.02 9.20 -9.93
C ALA A 167 -6.96 9.05 -11.12
N SER A 168 -6.48 9.36 -12.31
CA SER A 168 -7.26 9.13 -13.52
C SER A 168 -7.48 7.62 -13.71
N ASP A 169 -8.70 7.23 -14.09
CA ASP A 169 -9.03 5.83 -14.44
C ASP A 169 -8.37 5.36 -15.74
N LYS A 170 -7.57 6.23 -16.36
CA LYS A 170 -6.78 5.83 -17.53
C LYS A 170 -5.85 4.68 -17.12
N THR A 171 -5.91 3.59 -17.85
CA THR A 171 -5.09 2.38 -17.64
C THR A 171 -3.58 2.65 -17.69
N SER A 172 -3.18 3.80 -18.22
CA SER A 172 -1.79 4.24 -18.23
C SER A 172 -1.28 4.68 -16.85
N ILE A 173 -2.17 5.16 -15.97
CA ILE A 173 -1.84 5.62 -14.62
C ILE A 173 -2.30 4.60 -13.59
N ASN A 174 -3.57 4.22 -13.59
CA ASN A 174 -4.07 3.19 -12.67
C ASN A 174 -3.74 1.79 -13.22
N ILE A 175 -2.74 1.17 -12.64
CA ILE A 175 -2.28 -0.18 -13.02
C ILE A 175 -2.72 -1.26 -12.05
N THR A 176 -3.68 -0.97 -11.18
CA THR A 176 -4.16 -1.90 -10.14
C THR A 176 -4.64 -3.22 -10.73
N ASP A 177 -5.45 -3.20 -11.78
CA ASP A 177 -5.98 -4.42 -12.41
C ASP A 177 -4.88 -5.26 -13.08
N LYS A 178 -3.87 -4.60 -13.66
CA LYS A 178 -2.70 -5.27 -14.21
C LYS A 178 -1.89 -5.99 -13.12
N VAL A 179 -1.70 -5.30 -11.98
CA VAL A 179 -1.02 -5.87 -10.80
C VAL A 179 -1.83 -7.02 -10.24
N LEU A 180 -3.14 -6.85 -10.05
CA LEU A 180 -4.04 -7.88 -9.52
C LEU A 180 -4.04 -9.15 -10.39
N LYS A 181 -4.11 -8.98 -11.70
CA LYS A 181 -4.03 -10.10 -12.66
C LYS A 181 -2.71 -10.87 -12.51
N GLN A 182 -1.58 -10.19 -12.45
CA GLN A 182 -0.26 -10.83 -12.32
C GLN A 182 -0.04 -11.42 -10.92
N PHE A 183 -0.58 -10.78 -9.87
CA PHE A 183 -0.55 -11.27 -8.50
C PHE A 183 -1.31 -12.58 -8.34
N ASN A 184 -2.42 -12.74 -9.07
CA ASN A 184 -3.28 -13.93 -9.04
C ASN A 184 -2.81 -15.05 -9.98
N ALA A 185 -1.87 -14.79 -10.90
CA ALA A 185 -1.41 -15.74 -11.91
C ALA A 185 -0.50 -16.88 -11.38
N LYS A 186 -0.34 -17.00 -10.04
CA LYS A 186 0.45 -18.07 -9.41
C LYS A 186 -0.25 -18.67 -8.21
#